data_6d15437175ddac6fe8a80633e0da0959
#
_entry.id   6d15437175ddac6fe8a80633e0da0959
#
_cell.length_a   1.000
_cell.length_b   1.000
_cell.length_c   1.000
_cell.angle_alpha   90.00
_cell.angle_beta   90.00
_cell.angle_gamma   90.00
#
_symmetry.space_group_name_H-M   'P 1'
#
loop_
_entity.id
_entity.type
_entity.pdbx_description
1 polymer ?
#
loop_
_entity_poly.entity_id
_entity_poly.type
_entity_poly.pdbx_seq_one_letter_code
_entity_poly.pdbx_strand_id
1 'polypeptide(L)'
;MKKTEQDPRNVRAKSLRIDPAARTITPAVDSWNSALEWIGADLLERVGCGAGVDVWIDEEGMLRDGADHWILGGEQLLAGRAVVVGGVGGEWTDLPIPTGVVAAAVGWIPNAFKAQAQEIADGMRPVAVPWNAEGMAQLEKMNREHAGRVELLAVAAVQGMEMLALGDCVTGPDGITGFVQAINGDRVTVLTLNGTPVFDRAELVKVEEID
;
A
#
# COMPACT_ATOMS: atom_id res chain seq x y z
N MET A 1 -33.76 31.97 -2.35
CA MET A 1 -33.12 30.87 -1.60
C MET A 1 -31.63 30.97 -1.83
N LYS A 2 -30.82 31.30 -0.80
CA LYS A 2 -29.36 31.24 -0.88
C LYS A 2 -28.98 29.75 -0.90
N LYS A 3 -28.39 29.25 -2.00
CA LYS A 3 -27.68 27.97 -2.01
C LYS A 3 -26.57 28.13 -0.93
N THR A 4 -26.68 27.37 0.14
CA THR A 4 -25.58 27.22 1.09
C THR A 4 -24.47 26.54 0.30
N GLU A 5 -23.44 27.26 -0.05
CA GLU A 5 -22.24 26.73 -0.67
C GLU A 5 -21.63 25.75 0.33
N GLN A 6 -21.75 24.47 0.03
CA GLN A 6 -21.26 23.42 0.89
C GLN A 6 -19.75 23.45 0.79
N ASP A 7 -19.05 23.60 1.92
CA ASP A 7 -17.58 23.55 1.94
C ASP A 7 -17.12 22.25 1.24
N PRO A 8 -16.35 22.34 0.16
CA PRO A 8 -15.90 21.15 -0.59
C PRO A 8 -15.15 20.13 0.28
N ARG A 9 -14.60 20.56 1.41
CA ARG A 9 -13.92 19.70 2.39
C ARG A 9 -14.87 18.78 3.15
N ASN A 10 -16.17 19.05 3.14
CA ASN A 10 -17.20 18.26 3.82
C ASN A 10 -17.97 17.32 2.87
N VAL A 11 -17.63 17.28 1.59
CA VAL A 11 -18.20 16.31 0.65
C VAL A 11 -17.74 14.92 1.07
N ARG A 12 -18.70 14.00 1.26
CA ARG A 12 -18.42 12.61 1.63
C ARG A 12 -18.46 11.75 0.39
N ALA A 13 -17.45 10.90 0.26
CA ALA A 13 -17.30 9.95 -0.85
C ALA A 13 -17.08 8.53 -0.34
N LYS A 14 -17.59 7.54 -1.08
CA LYS A 14 -17.22 6.14 -0.85
C LYS A 14 -15.75 5.97 -1.17
N SER A 15 -15.01 5.42 -0.24
CA SER A 15 -13.56 5.35 -0.21
C SER A 15 -13.10 3.95 0.19
N LEU A 16 -11.79 3.74 0.07
CA LEU A 16 -11.09 2.63 0.72
C LEU A 16 -10.01 3.22 1.63
N ARG A 17 -9.88 2.64 2.80
CA ARG A 17 -8.82 2.93 3.75
C ARG A 17 -7.77 1.84 3.69
N ILE A 18 -6.52 2.25 3.51
CA ILE A 18 -5.34 1.37 3.50
C ILE A 18 -4.63 1.54 4.83
N ASP A 19 -4.47 0.45 5.59
CA ASP A 19 -3.67 0.42 6.82
C ASP A 19 -2.50 -0.56 6.62
N PRO A 20 -1.28 -0.07 6.39
CA PRO A 20 -0.12 -0.92 6.15
C PRO A 20 0.35 -1.65 7.41
N ALA A 21 0.10 -1.11 8.61
CA ALA A 21 0.43 -1.78 9.85
C ALA A 21 -0.43 -3.04 10.05
N ALA A 22 -1.73 -2.92 9.75
CA ALA A 22 -2.67 -4.05 9.81
C ALA A 22 -2.70 -4.85 8.51
N ARG A 23 -2.08 -4.35 7.42
CA ARG A 23 -2.14 -4.90 6.05
C ARG A 23 -3.58 -5.13 5.58
N THR A 24 -4.42 -4.14 5.78
CA THR A 24 -5.83 -4.21 5.44
C THR A 24 -6.25 -3.11 4.49
N ILE A 25 -7.24 -3.42 3.64
CA ILE A 25 -7.93 -2.47 2.79
C ILE A 25 -9.41 -2.60 3.11
N THR A 26 -10.00 -1.52 3.66
CA THR A 26 -11.38 -1.55 4.16
C THR A 26 -12.25 -0.49 3.49
N PRO A 27 -13.48 -0.84 3.07
CA PRO A 27 -14.44 0.16 2.59
C PRO A 27 -14.80 1.16 3.68
N ALA A 28 -14.93 2.42 3.28
CA ALA A 28 -15.30 3.52 4.15
C ALA A 28 -16.14 4.57 3.40
N VAL A 29 -16.54 5.61 4.13
CA VAL A 29 -17.11 6.84 3.57
C VAL A 29 -16.38 8.00 4.21
N ASP A 30 -15.51 8.64 3.46
CA ASP A 30 -14.65 9.69 3.97
C ASP A 30 -15.00 11.06 3.38
N SER A 31 -14.70 12.09 4.16
CA SER A 31 -14.52 13.47 3.74
C SER A 31 -13.06 13.83 3.95
N TRP A 32 -12.65 14.99 3.45
CA TRP A 32 -11.29 15.50 3.68
C TRP A 32 -10.87 15.45 5.16
N ASN A 33 -11.76 15.93 6.03
CA ASN A 33 -11.46 15.99 7.46
C ASN A 33 -11.36 14.60 8.12
N SER A 34 -12.24 13.66 7.73
CA SER A 34 -12.16 12.30 8.27
C SER A 34 -10.95 11.52 7.75
N ALA A 35 -10.47 11.86 6.55
CA ALA A 35 -9.24 11.28 6.01
C ALA A 35 -8.00 11.81 6.75
N LEU A 36 -7.91 13.13 6.99
CA LEU A 36 -6.85 13.70 7.83
C LEU A 36 -6.78 13.02 9.20
N GLU A 37 -7.92 12.88 9.86
CA GLU A 37 -8.01 12.20 11.16
C GLU A 37 -7.59 10.72 11.09
N TRP A 38 -8.08 9.99 10.07
CA TRP A 38 -7.75 8.58 9.88
C TRP A 38 -6.26 8.35 9.58
N ILE A 39 -5.71 9.14 8.67
CA ILE A 39 -4.30 9.06 8.28
C ILE A 39 -3.41 9.50 9.45
N GLY A 40 -3.89 10.46 10.27
CA GLY A 40 -3.13 11.06 11.35
C GLY A 40 -2.14 12.10 10.84
N ALA A 41 -2.51 12.83 9.79
CA ALA A 41 -1.70 13.83 9.12
C ALA A 41 -2.24 15.25 9.35
N ASP A 42 -1.36 16.22 9.31
CA ASP A 42 -1.73 17.63 9.29
C ASP A 42 -2.01 18.11 7.85
N LEU A 43 -1.36 17.51 6.87
CA LEU A 43 -1.49 17.80 5.46
C LEU A 43 -1.49 16.52 4.62
N LEU A 44 -2.36 16.48 3.61
CA LEU A 44 -2.46 15.34 2.71
C LEU A 44 -1.79 15.64 1.38
N GLU A 45 -1.01 14.68 0.91
CA GLU A 45 -0.48 14.63 -0.45
C GLU A 45 -1.34 13.72 -1.32
N ARG A 46 -1.55 14.16 -2.57
CA ARG A 46 -2.25 13.37 -3.58
C ARG A 46 -1.27 12.61 -4.45
N VAL A 47 -1.41 11.30 -4.45
CA VAL A 47 -0.75 10.41 -5.40
C VAL A 47 -1.79 10.00 -6.44
N GLY A 48 -1.61 10.44 -7.68
CA GLY A 48 -2.53 10.12 -8.77
C GLY A 48 -2.31 8.71 -9.30
N CYS A 49 -3.39 7.90 -9.38
CA CYS A 49 -3.33 6.55 -9.95
C CYS A 49 -3.88 6.48 -11.37
N GLY A 50 -4.28 7.61 -11.97
CA GLY A 50 -4.98 7.63 -13.25
C GLY A 50 -6.44 7.15 -13.14
N ALA A 51 -7.14 7.08 -14.27
CA ALA A 51 -8.54 6.59 -14.37
C ALA A 51 -9.53 7.24 -13.37
N GLY A 52 -9.27 8.46 -12.91
CA GLY A 52 -10.14 9.16 -11.95
C GLY A 52 -10.06 8.60 -10.53
N VAL A 53 -8.95 7.98 -10.17
CA VAL A 53 -8.67 7.47 -8.82
C VAL A 53 -7.50 8.24 -8.21
N ASP A 54 -7.70 8.74 -7.01
CA ASP A 54 -6.69 9.45 -6.22
C ASP A 54 -6.43 8.69 -4.92
N VAL A 55 -5.16 8.56 -4.58
CA VAL A 55 -4.68 8.08 -3.28
C VAL A 55 -4.20 9.27 -2.48
N TRP A 56 -4.69 9.41 -1.27
CA TRP A 56 -4.31 10.47 -0.35
C TRP A 56 -3.54 9.89 0.82
N ILE A 57 -2.36 10.44 1.07
CA ILE A 57 -1.41 10.02 2.10
C ILE A 57 -0.98 11.22 2.94
N ASP A 58 -0.25 10.96 4.01
CA ASP A 58 0.47 11.99 4.76
C ASP A 58 1.62 12.56 3.92
N GLU A 59 1.65 13.88 3.69
CA GLU A 59 2.74 14.54 2.97
C GLU A 59 4.11 14.29 3.61
N GLU A 60 4.16 14.17 4.94
CA GLU A 60 5.37 13.89 5.69
C GLU A 60 5.57 12.40 6.00
N GLY A 61 4.71 11.52 5.49
CA GLY A 61 4.71 10.10 5.83
C GLY A 61 6.06 9.41 5.62
N MET A 62 6.75 9.72 4.53
CA MET A 62 8.09 9.20 4.22
C MET A 62 9.21 9.75 5.12
N LEU A 63 8.95 10.85 5.83
CA LEU A 63 9.90 11.48 6.74
C LEU A 63 9.77 10.97 8.18
N ARG A 64 8.70 10.22 8.48
CA ARG A 64 8.42 9.71 9.82
C ARG A 64 9.22 8.44 10.09
N ASP A 65 9.96 8.43 11.19
CA ASP A 65 10.69 7.25 11.63
C ASP A 65 9.72 6.13 12.03
N GLY A 66 10.01 4.91 11.59
CA GLY A 66 9.22 3.73 11.93
C GLY A 66 7.85 3.63 11.24
N ALA A 67 7.61 4.41 10.19
CA ALA A 67 6.40 4.28 9.41
C ALA A 67 6.33 2.92 8.70
N ASP A 68 5.15 2.33 8.63
CA ASP A 68 4.94 1.13 7.82
C ASP A 68 4.86 1.51 6.34
N HIS A 69 5.70 0.88 5.52
CA HIS A 69 5.81 1.14 4.10
C HIS A 69 5.03 0.11 3.27
N TRP A 70 4.59 0.53 2.09
CA TRP A 70 3.91 -0.30 1.11
C TRP A 70 4.17 0.22 -0.31
N ILE A 71 3.88 -0.59 -1.32
CA ILE A 71 4.10 -0.26 -2.73
C ILE A 71 2.75 -0.05 -3.41
N LEU A 72 2.64 1.00 -4.21
CA LEU A 72 1.50 1.26 -5.08
C LEU A 72 1.89 1.00 -6.54
N GLY A 73 1.09 0.18 -7.23
CA GLY A 73 1.27 -0.11 -8.65
C GLY A 73 2.58 -0.82 -9.01
N GLY A 74 3.28 -1.40 -8.03
CA GLY A 74 4.57 -2.05 -8.22
C GLY A 74 5.78 -1.10 -8.35
N GLU A 75 5.56 0.22 -8.32
CA GLU A 75 6.62 1.20 -8.63
C GLU A 75 6.81 2.27 -7.54
N GLN A 76 5.76 2.60 -6.80
CA GLN A 76 5.80 3.73 -5.88
C GLN A 76 5.82 3.28 -4.43
N LEU A 77 6.92 3.54 -3.72
CA LEU A 77 7.03 3.35 -2.27
C LEU A 77 6.27 4.46 -1.55
N LEU A 78 5.35 4.07 -0.67
CA LEU A 78 4.55 4.97 0.16
C LEU A 78 4.68 4.56 1.62
N ALA A 79 4.38 5.49 2.53
CA ALA A 79 4.47 5.28 3.96
C ALA A 79 3.18 5.69 4.68
N GLY A 80 2.84 4.95 5.73
CA GLY A 80 1.68 5.25 6.57
C GLY A 80 0.34 4.89 5.93
N ARG A 81 -0.72 5.29 6.60
CA ARG A 81 -2.10 5.06 6.16
C ARG A 81 -2.46 5.89 4.93
N ALA A 82 -3.44 5.40 4.17
CA ALA A 82 -3.92 6.10 2.99
C ALA A 82 -5.46 5.99 2.84
N VAL A 83 -6.02 6.95 2.11
CA VAL A 83 -7.43 6.93 1.68
C VAL A 83 -7.48 6.99 0.16
N VAL A 84 -8.23 6.07 -0.45
CA VAL A 84 -8.43 5.99 -1.90
C VAL A 84 -9.85 6.42 -2.23
N VAL A 85 -9.99 7.40 -3.12
CA VAL A 85 -11.27 7.97 -3.54
C VAL A 85 -11.30 8.15 -5.06
N GLY A 86 -12.47 8.42 -5.61
CA GLY A 86 -12.57 8.98 -6.95
C GLY A 86 -12.13 10.45 -6.95
N GLY A 87 -11.43 10.87 -8.00
CA GLY A 87 -10.97 12.25 -8.18
C GLY A 87 -11.33 12.79 -9.55
N VAL A 88 -12.14 13.85 -9.61
CA VAL A 88 -12.49 14.56 -10.82
C VAL A 88 -12.33 16.06 -10.61
N GLY A 89 -11.43 16.68 -11.37
CA GLY A 89 -11.23 18.13 -11.30
C GLY A 89 -10.77 18.65 -9.94
N GLY A 90 -10.18 17.80 -9.09
CA GLY A 90 -9.75 18.15 -7.74
C GLY A 90 -10.83 17.96 -6.66
N GLU A 91 -12.02 17.50 -7.04
CA GLU A 91 -13.11 17.17 -6.12
C GLU A 91 -13.13 15.67 -5.82
N TRP A 92 -13.46 15.33 -4.57
CA TRP A 92 -13.66 13.94 -4.15
C TRP A 92 -15.01 13.44 -4.65
N THR A 93 -14.97 12.26 -5.25
CA THR A 93 -16.14 11.52 -5.71
C THR A 93 -16.11 10.10 -5.17
N ASP A 94 -17.23 9.40 -5.27
CA ASP A 94 -17.27 7.97 -4.97
C ASP A 94 -16.19 7.23 -5.79
N LEU A 95 -15.50 6.30 -5.14
CA LEU A 95 -14.49 5.47 -5.81
C LEU A 95 -15.13 4.69 -6.98
N PRO A 96 -14.65 4.91 -8.22
CA PRO A 96 -15.31 4.35 -9.41
C PRO A 96 -14.92 2.89 -9.71
N ILE A 97 -13.99 2.31 -8.95
CA ILE A 97 -13.44 0.99 -9.20
C ILE A 97 -13.69 0.03 -8.03
N PRO A 98 -13.79 -1.28 -8.27
CA PRO A 98 -13.96 -2.28 -7.22
C PRO A 98 -12.75 -2.34 -6.26
N THR A 99 -13.00 -2.69 -5.00
CA THR A 99 -11.96 -2.88 -3.97
C THR A 99 -10.85 -3.84 -4.42
N GLY A 100 -11.19 -4.91 -5.14
CA GLY A 100 -10.22 -5.90 -5.62
C GLY A 100 -9.18 -5.32 -6.60
N VAL A 101 -9.55 -4.29 -7.37
CA VAL A 101 -8.61 -3.61 -8.28
C VAL A 101 -7.57 -2.81 -7.47
N VAL A 102 -8.02 -2.10 -6.43
CA VAL A 102 -7.11 -1.39 -5.53
C VAL A 102 -6.23 -2.38 -4.78
N ALA A 103 -6.80 -3.47 -4.27
CA ALA A 103 -6.05 -4.49 -3.55
C ALA A 103 -4.95 -5.14 -4.43
N ALA A 104 -5.21 -5.35 -5.71
CA ALA A 104 -4.22 -5.87 -6.65
C ALA A 104 -3.08 -4.87 -6.94
N ALA A 105 -3.31 -3.57 -6.74
CA ALA A 105 -2.30 -2.53 -6.93
C ALA A 105 -1.47 -2.25 -5.66
N VAL A 106 -1.85 -2.82 -4.51
CA VAL A 106 -1.16 -2.60 -3.22
C VAL A 106 -0.22 -3.76 -2.93
N GLY A 107 1.07 -3.48 -2.88
CA GLY A 107 2.11 -4.42 -2.46
C GLY A 107 2.52 -4.19 -1.01
N TRP A 108 2.34 -5.20 -0.15
CA TRP A 108 2.78 -5.13 1.23
C TRP A 108 4.27 -5.45 1.35
N ILE A 109 5.04 -4.59 1.99
CA ILE A 109 6.45 -4.86 2.24
C ILE A 109 6.57 -6.01 3.26
N PRO A 110 7.20 -7.15 2.89
CA PRO A 110 7.43 -8.24 3.84
C PRO A 110 8.27 -7.79 5.03
N ASN A 111 8.04 -8.38 6.21
CA ASN A 111 8.75 -7.97 7.43
C ASN A 111 10.27 -8.03 7.30
N ALA A 112 10.80 -8.97 6.53
CA ALA A 112 12.23 -9.10 6.26
C ALA A 112 12.83 -7.89 5.50
N PHE A 113 11.99 -7.11 4.81
CA PHE A 113 12.42 -5.96 3.99
C PHE A 113 12.05 -4.61 4.61
N LYS A 114 11.43 -4.57 5.80
CA LYS A 114 11.04 -3.30 6.45
C LYS A 114 12.23 -2.37 6.71
N ALA A 115 13.36 -2.90 7.15
CA ALA A 115 14.57 -2.11 7.37
C ALA A 115 15.12 -1.52 6.05
N GLN A 116 15.07 -2.29 4.96
CA GLN A 116 15.48 -1.81 3.64
C GLN A 116 14.51 -0.75 3.10
N ALA A 117 13.20 -0.92 3.29
CA ALA A 117 12.22 0.09 2.93
C ALA A 117 12.45 1.40 3.67
N GLN A 118 12.75 1.35 4.98
CA GLN A 118 13.10 2.52 5.78
C GLN A 118 14.39 3.18 5.26
N GLU A 119 15.43 2.41 4.95
CA GLU A 119 16.68 2.93 4.38
C GLU A 119 16.45 3.67 3.06
N ILE A 120 15.55 3.15 2.20
CA ILE A 120 15.18 3.82 0.95
C ILE A 120 14.42 5.12 1.25
N ALA A 121 13.44 5.09 2.16
CA ALA A 121 12.70 6.28 2.57
C ALA A 121 13.63 7.35 3.15
N ASP A 122 14.57 6.98 4.00
CA ASP A 122 15.58 7.89 4.54
C ASP A 122 16.45 8.51 3.44
N GLY A 123 16.77 7.75 2.42
CA GLY A 123 17.51 8.22 1.25
C GLY A 123 16.69 9.16 0.34
N MET A 124 15.36 9.14 0.43
CA MET A 124 14.47 10.06 -0.29
C MET A 124 14.26 11.40 0.43
N ARG A 125 14.77 11.53 1.67
CA ARG A 125 14.67 12.80 2.41
C ARG A 125 15.33 13.93 1.62
N PRO A 126 14.76 15.14 1.65
CA PRO A 126 15.30 16.28 0.92
C PRO A 126 16.77 16.53 1.27
N VAL A 127 17.62 16.56 0.25
CA VAL A 127 19.04 16.89 0.39
C VAL A 127 19.25 18.23 -0.30
N ALA A 128 19.87 19.17 0.41
CA ALA A 128 20.25 20.44 -0.20
C ALA A 128 21.39 20.19 -1.22
N VAL A 129 21.08 20.36 -2.49
CA VAL A 129 22.07 20.32 -3.57
C VAL A 129 22.24 21.71 -4.19
N PRO A 130 23.46 22.13 -4.55
CA PRO A 130 23.65 23.44 -5.16
C PRO A 130 22.99 23.50 -6.54
N TRP A 131 22.40 24.66 -6.88
CA TRP A 131 21.80 24.91 -8.19
C TRP A 131 22.89 25.17 -9.26
N ASN A 132 23.67 24.15 -9.57
CA ASN A 132 24.68 24.17 -10.62
C ASN A 132 24.72 22.82 -11.32
N ALA A 133 25.57 22.66 -12.36
CA ALA A 133 25.66 21.43 -13.12
C ALA A 133 26.07 20.20 -12.27
N GLU A 134 26.90 20.41 -11.27
CA GLU A 134 27.36 19.34 -10.36
C GLU A 134 26.21 18.86 -9.46
N GLY A 135 25.45 19.81 -8.85
CA GLY A 135 24.28 19.48 -8.02
C GLY A 135 23.17 18.81 -8.83
N MET A 136 22.94 19.23 -10.08
CA MET A 136 21.98 18.56 -10.96
C MET A 136 22.40 17.13 -11.30
N ALA A 137 23.68 16.90 -11.59
CA ALA A 137 24.20 15.55 -11.83
C ALA A 137 24.11 14.66 -10.58
N GLN A 138 24.35 15.23 -9.40
CA GLN A 138 24.16 14.52 -8.12
C GLN A 138 22.70 14.11 -7.91
N LEU A 139 21.75 15.02 -8.15
CA LEU A 139 20.33 14.76 -8.04
C LEU A 139 19.87 13.66 -9.00
N GLU A 140 20.30 13.71 -10.26
CA GLU A 140 19.99 12.66 -11.25
C GLU A 140 20.55 11.30 -10.86
N LYS A 141 21.75 11.26 -10.27
CA LYS A 141 22.36 10.01 -9.78
C LYS A 141 21.54 9.44 -8.62
N MET A 142 21.19 10.28 -7.63
CA MET A 142 20.37 9.88 -6.50
C MET A 142 19.01 9.32 -6.97
N ASN A 143 18.33 10.01 -7.87
CA ASN A 143 17.03 9.56 -8.38
C ASN A 143 17.12 8.19 -9.08
N ARG A 144 18.18 7.92 -9.85
CA ARG A 144 18.39 6.61 -10.49
C ARG A 144 18.67 5.50 -9.48
N GLU A 145 19.46 5.80 -8.44
CA GLU A 145 19.76 4.83 -7.38
C GLU A 145 18.49 4.47 -6.58
N HIS A 146 17.64 5.47 -6.28
CA HIS A 146 16.37 5.25 -5.58
C HIS A 146 15.38 4.45 -6.43
N ALA A 147 15.23 4.77 -7.71
CA ALA A 147 14.34 4.04 -8.61
C ALA A 147 14.68 2.54 -8.64
N GLY A 148 15.97 2.18 -8.79
CA GLY A 148 16.41 0.79 -8.77
C GLY A 148 16.15 0.08 -7.44
N ARG A 149 16.26 0.78 -6.30
CA ARG A 149 15.97 0.22 -4.98
C ARG A 149 14.47 -0.03 -4.77
N VAL A 150 13.62 0.92 -5.20
CA VAL A 150 12.15 0.76 -5.14
C VAL A 150 11.71 -0.39 -6.03
N GLU A 151 12.29 -0.54 -7.23
CA GLU A 151 11.99 -1.67 -8.12
C GLU A 151 12.31 -3.02 -7.47
N LEU A 152 13.45 -3.14 -6.77
CA LEU A 152 13.79 -4.35 -6.02
C LEU A 152 12.78 -4.66 -4.91
N LEU A 153 12.32 -3.65 -4.18
CA LEU A 153 11.27 -3.83 -3.17
C LEU A 153 9.94 -4.22 -3.79
N ALA A 154 9.60 -3.62 -4.94
CA ALA A 154 8.38 -3.95 -5.68
C ALA A 154 8.39 -5.41 -6.12
N VAL A 155 9.50 -5.90 -6.68
CA VAL A 155 9.67 -7.31 -7.05
C VAL A 155 9.51 -8.21 -5.82
N ALA A 156 10.13 -7.89 -4.70
CA ALA A 156 9.99 -8.66 -3.46
C ALA A 156 8.55 -8.64 -2.93
N ALA A 157 7.88 -7.50 -3.01
CA ALA A 157 6.47 -7.38 -2.61
C ALA A 157 5.55 -8.22 -3.52
N VAL A 158 5.75 -8.15 -4.84
CA VAL A 158 4.98 -8.93 -5.82
C VAL A 158 5.24 -10.43 -5.65
N GLN A 159 6.49 -10.86 -5.53
CA GLN A 159 6.82 -12.27 -5.28
C GLN A 159 6.18 -12.79 -3.99
N GLY A 160 6.13 -11.95 -2.94
CA GLY A 160 5.41 -12.28 -1.71
C GLY A 160 3.89 -12.41 -1.91
N MET A 161 3.30 -11.75 -2.92
CA MET A 161 1.87 -11.82 -3.26
C MET A 161 1.54 -12.99 -4.20
N GLU A 162 2.43 -13.33 -5.13
CA GLU A 162 2.21 -14.40 -6.11
C GLU A 162 2.30 -15.82 -5.51
N MET A 163 2.93 -15.93 -4.34
CA MET A 163 3.16 -17.26 -3.75
C MET A 163 1.90 -17.98 -3.28
N LEU A 164 0.82 -17.26 -2.98
CA LEU A 164 -0.41 -17.90 -2.50
C LEU A 164 -1.66 -17.21 -3.08
N ALA A 165 -2.54 -18.01 -3.67
CA ALA A 165 -3.87 -17.61 -4.12
C ALA A 165 -4.95 -18.41 -3.39
N LEU A 166 -6.20 -17.95 -3.45
CA LEU A 166 -7.33 -18.73 -2.95
C LEU A 166 -7.43 -20.06 -3.71
N GLY A 167 -7.53 -21.15 -2.98
CA GLY A 167 -7.56 -22.49 -3.53
C GLY A 167 -6.19 -23.16 -3.72
N ASP A 168 -5.07 -22.43 -3.53
CA ASP A 168 -3.76 -23.06 -3.54
C ASP A 168 -3.64 -24.10 -2.44
N CYS A 169 -3.03 -25.22 -2.76
CA CYS A 169 -2.64 -26.22 -1.76
C CYS A 169 -1.34 -25.76 -1.09
N VAL A 170 -1.34 -25.73 0.23
CA VAL A 170 -0.19 -25.27 1.02
C VAL A 170 0.11 -26.22 2.16
N THR A 171 1.38 -26.28 2.54
CA THR A 171 1.83 -26.96 3.77
C THR A 171 2.38 -25.93 4.74
N GLY A 172 1.85 -25.91 5.94
CA GLY A 172 2.29 -25.07 7.05
C GLY A 172 3.28 -25.74 7.97
N PRO A 173 3.63 -25.07 9.09
CA PRO A 173 4.42 -25.65 10.16
C PRO A 173 3.80 -26.99 10.61
N ASP A 174 4.64 -27.89 11.07
CA ASP A 174 4.24 -29.22 11.54
C ASP A 174 3.61 -30.13 10.46
N GLY A 175 3.78 -29.82 9.17
CA GLY A 175 3.28 -30.61 8.06
C GLY A 175 1.77 -30.55 7.85
N ILE A 176 1.10 -29.54 8.40
CA ILE A 176 -0.34 -29.32 8.19
C ILE A 176 -0.57 -28.88 6.76
N THR A 177 -1.27 -29.71 5.97
CA THR A 177 -1.60 -29.42 4.57
C THR A 177 -3.07 -29.06 4.43
N GLY A 178 -3.37 -28.11 3.56
CA GLY A 178 -4.73 -27.67 3.28
C GLY A 178 -4.80 -26.69 2.12
N PHE A 179 -6.01 -26.14 1.90
CA PHE A 179 -6.25 -25.20 0.83
C PHE A 179 -6.44 -23.77 1.36
N VAL A 180 -5.85 -22.79 0.71
CA VAL A 180 -6.00 -21.39 1.07
C VAL A 180 -7.46 -20.98 0.89
N GLN A 181 -8.11 -20.62 1.98
CA GLN A 181 -9.51 -20.18 2.01
C GLN A 181 -9.66 -18.65 2.05
N ALA A 182 -8.76 -17.96 2.76
CA ALA A 182 -8.74 -16.50 2.82
C ALA A 182 -7.31 -15.99 3.02
N ILE A 183 -7.00 -14.84 2.45
CA ILE A 183 -5.73 -14.14 2.63
C ILE A 183 -6.05 -12.73 3.12
N ASN A 184 -5.53 -12.38 4.31
CA ASN A 184 -5.67 -11.07 4.94
C ASN A 184 -4.27 -10.53 5.29
N GLY A 185 -3.61 -9.91 4.32
CA GLY A 185 -2.22 -9.49 4.47
C GLY A 185 -1.29 -10.70 4.65
N ASP A 186 -0.55 -10.74 5.77
CA ASP A 186 0.32 -11.89 6.12
C ASP A 186 -0.43 -13.05 6.77
N ARG A 187 -1.70 -12.89 7.10
CA ARG A 187 -2.50 -13.93 7.72
C ARG A 187 -3.25 -14.70 6.66
N VAL A 188 -3.02 -16.01 6.61
CA VAL A 188 -3.64 -16.92 5.65
C VAL A 188 -4.48 -17.92 6.41
N THR A 189 -5.77 -17.96 6.11
CA THR A 189 -6.68 -19.00 6.62
C THR A 189 -6.60 -20.21 5.69
N VAL A 190 -6.27 -21.36 6.24
CA VAL A 190 -6.12 -22.61 5.50
C VAL A 190 -7.21 -23.57 5.90
N LEU A 191 -7.99 -24.07 4.93
CA LEU A 191 -8.98 -25.12 5.15
C LEU A 191 -8.25 -26.48 5.21
N THR A 192 -8.27 -27.13 6.35
CA THR A 192 -7.67 -28.46 6.56
C THR A 192 -8.73 -29.47 6.96
N LEU A 193 -8.36 -30.74 7.04
CA LEU A 193 -9.27 -31.77 7.53
C LEU A 193 -9.68 -31.59 9.00
N ASN A 194 -8.88 -30.86 9.77
CA ASN A 194 -9.08 -30.67 11.21
C ASN A 194 -9.58 -29.27 11.59
N GLY A 195 -9.99 -28.44 10.62
CA GLY A 195 -10.48 -27.10 10.85
C GLY A 195 -9.88 -26.04 9.92
N THR A 196 -9.98 -24.80 10.33
CA THR A 196 -9.51 -23.63 9.56
C THR A 196 -8.49 -22.81 10.34
N PRO A 197 -7.27 -23.34 10.57
CA PRO A 197 -6.21 -22.59 11.23
C PRO A 197 -5.79 -21.36 10.42
N VAL A 198 -5.22 -20.39 11.12
CA VAL A 198 -4.67 -19.17 10.51
C VAL A 198 -3.17 -19.15 10.74
N PHE A 199 -2.41 -19.12 9.66
CA PHE A 199 -0.95 -19.09 9.65
C PHE A 199 -0.42 -17.71 9.24
N ASP A 200 0.83 -17.43 9.57
CA ASP A 200 1.57 -16.38 8.89
C ASP A 200 1.94 -16.86 7.48
N ARG A 201 1.80 -15.99 6.50
CA ARG A 201 2.06 -16.30 5.08
C ARG A 201 3.49 -16.83 4.87
N ALA A 202 4.46 -16.29 5.61
CA ALA A 202 5.86 -16.70 5.55
C ALA A 202 6.11 -18.13 6.06
N GLU A 203 5.15 -18.74 6.77
CA GLU A 203 5.25 -20.09 7.30
C GLU A 203 4.66 -21.14 6.33
N LEU A 204 4.01 -20.69 5.25
CA LEU A 204 3.33 -21.56 4.31
C LEU A 204 4.18 -21.79 3.05
N VAL A 205 4.27 -23.03 2.64
CA VAL A 205 4.91 -23.44 1.39
C VAL A 205 3.82 -23.94 0.44
N LYS A 206 3.80 -23.36 -0.76
CA LYS A 206 2.90 -23.83 -1.82
C LYS A 206 3.32 -25.23 -2.25
N VAL A 207 2.37 -26.14 -2.31
CA VAL A 207 2.57 -27.49 -2.85
C VAL A 207 2.28 -27.41 -4.34
N GLU A 208 3.33 -27.56 -5.17
CA GLU A 208 3.12 -27.72 -6.61
C GLU A 208 2.43 -29.07 -6.86
N GLU A 209 1.40 -29.08 -7.70
CA GLU A 209 0.78 -30.33 -8.13
C GLU A 209 1.86 -31.20 -8.78
N ILE A 210 2.10 -32.33 -8.18
CA ILE A 210 2.94 -33.39 -8.79
C ILE A 210 2.04 -34.07 -9.82
N ASP A 211 2.31 -33.82 -11.11
CA ASP A 211 1.70 -34.52 -12.24
C ASP A 211 1.88 -36.04 -12.13
#